data_5e2db3f0ec319486a36a9d6e321b55c5
#
_entry.id   5e2db3f0ec319486a36a9d6e321b55c5
#
_cell.length_a   1.000
_cell.length_b   1.000
_cell.length_c   1.000
_cell.angle_alpha   90.00
_cell.angle_beta   90.00
_cell.angle_gamma   90.00
#
_symmetry.space_group_name_H-M   'P 1'
#
loop_
_entity.id
_entity.type
_entity.pdbx_description
1 polymer ?
#
loop_
_entity_poly.entity_id
_entity_poly.type
_entity_poly.pdbx_seq_one_letter_code
_entity_poly.pdbx_strand_id
1 'polypeptide(L)'
;MAQLVLLSSEVQPYSLKDDGTFPNNEHLPVLYYEDCLQVPDNFAAGPGIEALFISNNWSGVWQNGIYDFPHYHSTSHEVMGIAAGHANVQFGGPHGVVLPLKKGDVVIVPAGVSHCSLDSSTDFLCVGAYPPGQEQYDIMKGLPA
;
A
#
# COMPACT_ATOMS: atom_id res chain seq x y z
N MET A 1 -12.04 13.59 16.89
CA MET A 1 -12.19 13.25 15.47
C MET A 1 -12.97 11.96 15.35
N ALA A 2 -13.95 11.93 14.47
CA ALA A 2 -14.71 10.71 14.25
C ALA A 2 -13.81 9.63 13.65
N GLN A 3 -13.90 8.43 14.18
CA GLN A 3 -13.17 7.28 13.68
C GLN A 3 -13.76 6.81 12.35
N LEU A 4 -12.90 6.41 11.42
CA LEU A 4 -13.39 5.87 10.16
C LEU A 4 -14.14 4.57 10.37
N VAL A 5 -15.16 4.35 9.54
CA VAL A 5 -15.94 3.13 9.58
C VAL A 5 -15.27 2.07 8.72
N LEU A 6 -15.00 0.91 9.31
CA LEU A 6 -14.57 -0.27 8.58
C LEU A 6 -15.79 -0.99 8.03
N LEU A 7 -15.78 -1.22 6.73
CA LEU A 7 -16.82 -1.98 6.05
C LEU A 7 -16.37 -3.43 5.91
N SER A 8 -17.33 -4.34 5.82
CA SER A 8 -17.02 -5.74 5.54
C SER A 8 -16.45 -5.85 4.12
N SER A 9 -15.28 -6.45 3.98
CA SER A 9 -14.63 -6.61 2.69
C SER A 9 -13.99 -7.99 2.63
N GLU A 10 -14.13 -8.65 1.49
CA GLU A 10 -13.47 -9.91 1.23
C GLU A 10 -12.02 -9.63 0.82
N VAL A 11 -11.06 -10.30 1.48
CA VAL A 11 -9.65 -10.11 1.14
C VAL A 11 -9.33 -10.82 -0.17
N GLN A 12 -8.57 -10.12 -1.04
CA GLN A 12 -8.08 -10.68 -2.29
C GLN A 12 -6.57 -10.87 -2.19
N PRO A 13 -6.06 -12.10 -2.04
CA PRO A 13 -4.63 -12.35 -1.94
C PRO A 13 -4.00 -12.52 -3.32
N TYR A 14 -2.80 -11.97 -3.49
CA TYR A 14 -2.00 -12.11 -4.70
C TYR A 14 -0.60 -12.58 -4.33
N SER A 15 -0.26 -13.81 -4.68
CA SER A 15 1.07 -14.37 -4.45
C SER A 15 1.99 -13.97 -5.60
N LEU A 16 3.16 -13.42 -5.26
CA LEU A 16 4.11 -12.88 -6.24
C LEU A 16 5.46 -13.55 -6.05
N LYS A 17 6.00 -14.08 -7.14
CA LYS A 17 7.26 -14.81 -7.14
C LYS A 17 8.44 -13.91 -7.48
N ASP A 18 9.63 -14.31 -7.04
CA ASP A 18 10.88 -13.73 -7.51
C ASP A 18 10.95 -13.87 -9.04
N ASP A 19 11.15 -12.74 -9.73
CA ASP A 19 11.23 -12.71 -11.18
C ASP A 19 12.64 -12.50 -11.72
N GLY A 20 13.64 -12.62 -10.84
CA GLY A 20 15.05 -12.40 -11.19
C GLY A 20 15.51 -10.96 -11.03
N THR A 21 14.58 -10.01 -11.00
CA THR A 21 14.85 -8.58 -10.79
C THR A 21 14.33 -8.13 -9.42
N PHE A 22 13.13 -8.55 -9.08
CA PHE A 22 12.49 -8.25 -7.80
C PHE A 22 12.29 -9.53 -7.01
N PRO A 23 12.74 -9.58 -5.74
CA PRO A 23 12.63 -10.79 -4.94
C PRO A 23 11.17 -11.12 -4.61
N ASN A 24 10.34 -10.12 -4.46
CA ASN A 24 8.97 -10.24 -3.98
C ASN A 24 8.92 -11.03 -2.66
N ASN A 25 7.83 -11.77 -2.40
CA ASN A 25 7.71 -12.58 -1.19
C ASN A 25 7.02 -13.88 -1.55
N GLU A 26 7.73 -15.01 -1.39
CA GLU A 26 7.21 -16.33 -1.76
C GLU A 26 6.27 -16.92 -0.72
N HIS A 27 6.26 -16.35 0.50
CA HIS A 27 5.51 -16.92 1.63
C HIS A 27 4.24 -16.12 1.95
N LEU A 28 4.29 -14.79 1.74
CA LEU A 28 3.19 -13.89 2.10
C LEU A 28 2.67 -13.20 0.85
N PRO A 29 1.35 -13.29 0.59
CA PRO A 29 0.75 -12.59 -0.55
C PRO A 29 0.52 -11.11 -0.25
N VAL A 30 0.41 -10.31 -1.31
CA VAL A 30 -0.23 -8.99 -1.21
C VAL A 30 -1.68 -9.20 -0.83
N LEU A 31 -2.17 -8.45 0.14
CA LEU A 31 -3.56 -8.53 0.58
C LEU A 31 -4.28 -7.25 0.17
N TYR A 32 -5.26 -7.39 -0.70
CA TYR A 32 -6.04 -6.27 -1.22
C TYR A 32 -7.45 -6.31 -0.63
N TYR A 33 -7.84 -5.21 0.03
CA TYR A 33 -9.16 -5.03 0.63
C TYR A 33 -9.85 -3.91 -0.13
N GLU A 34 -10.68 -4.27 -1.10
CA GLU A 34 -11.38 -3.31 -1.94
C GLU A 34 -12.56 -2.71 -1.17
N ASP A 35 -12.64 -1.37 -1.20
CA ASP A 35 -13.78 -0.62 -0.65
C ASP A 35 -14.09 -0.97 0.81
N CYS A 36 -13.03 -1.13 1.62
CA CYS A 36 -13.18 -1.55 3.01
C CYS A 36 -13.28 -0.39 3.99
N LEU A 37 -13.04 0.85 3.57
CA LEU A 37 -13.11 2.03 4.42
C LEU A 37 -14.17 2.99 3.91
N GLN A 38 -14.99 3.51 4.81
CA GLN A 38 -15.86 4.64 4.51
C GLN A 38 -15.07 5.92 4.80
N VAL A 39 -14.60 6.59 3.74
CA VAL A 39 -13.68 7.72 3.82
C VAL A 39 -14.41 9.02 3.43
N PRO A 40 -14.31 10.09 4.26
CA PRO A 40 -14.95 11.36 3.90
C PRO A 40 -14.24 12.04 2.73
N ASP A 41 -14.99 12.91 2.01
CA ASP A 41 -14.48 13.67 0.87
C ASP A 41 -13.93 15.04 1.32
N ASN A 42 -13.05 15.04 2.32
CA ASN A 42 -12.48 16.27 2.84
C ASN A 42 -11.10 16.02 3.47
N PHE A 43 -10.53 17.07 4.07
CA PHE A 43 -9.20 17.02 4.67
C PHE A 43 -9.08 16.04 5.84
N ALA A 44 -10.18 15.55 6.40
CA ALA A 44 -10.14 14.59 7.50
C ALA A 44 -9.83 13.16 7.03
N ALA A 45 -9.84 12.90 5.72
CA ALA A 45 -9.63 11.56 5.17
C ALA A 45 -8.24 11.00 5.53
N GLY A 46 -7.18 11.76 5.24
CA GLY A 46 -5.81 11.33 5.55
C GLY A 46 -5.60 11.11 7.05
N PRO A 47 -5.84 12.11 7.90
CA PRO A 47 -5.72 11.94 9.35
C PRO A 47 -6.59 10.81 9.92
N GLY A 48 -7.77 10.57 9.35
CA GLY A 48 -8.65 9.48 9.76
C GLY A 48 -8.04 8.11 9.51
N ILE A 49 -7.43 7.91 8.35
CA ILE A 49 -6.75 6.65 8.02
C ILE A 49 -5.51 6.48 8.91
N GLU A 50 -4.73 7.54 9.13
CA GLU A 50 -3.59 7.49 10.05
C GLU A 50 -4.03 7.02 11.43
N ALA A 51 -5.09 7.61 11.97
CA ALA A 51 -5.61 7.24 13.30
C ALA A 51 -6.05 5.78 13.35
N LEU A 52 -6.69 5.28 12.28
CA LEU A 52 -7.07 3.88 12.18
C LEU A 52 -5.85 2.96 12.19
N PHE A 53 -4.83 3.28 11.42
CA PHE A 53 -3.60 2.47 11.39
C PHE A 53 -2.91 2.47 12.75
N ILE A 54 -2.77 3.63 13.37
CA ILE A 54 -2.15 3.75 14.69
C ILE A 54 -2.93 2.93 15.74
N SER A 55 -4.27 2.97 15.70
CA SER A 55 -5.10 2.21 16.63
C SER A 55 -4.96 0.70 16.48
N ASN A 56 -4.44 0.24 15.34
CA ASN A 56 -4.17 -1.17 15.05
C ASN A 56 -2.67 -1.49 15.11
N ASN A 57 -1.89 -0.67 15.81
CA ASN A 57 -0.47 -0.86 16.07
C ASN A 57 0.45 -0.71 14.86
N TRP A 58 -0.02 -0.08 13.78
CA TRP A 58 0.87 0.35 12.71
C TRP A 58 1.55 1.66 13.12
N SER A 59 2.77 1.88 12.64
CA SER A 59 3.56 3.05 13.02
C SER A 59 4.32 3.63 11.84
N GLY A 60 5.00 4.77 12.06
CA GLY A 60 5.73 5.45 11.00
C GLY A 60 4.82 5.99 9.90
N VAL A 61 3.62 6.46 10.27
CA VAL A 61 2.60 6.90 9.30
C VAL A 61 3.09 8.06 8.43
N TRP A 62 2.69 8.02 7.17
CA TRP A 62 2.98 9.09 6.21
C TRP A 62 1.79 9.27 5.27
N GLN A 63 1.72 10.44 4.62
CA GLN A 63 0.74 10.74 3.58
C GLN A 63 1.47 11.26 2.35
N ASN A 64 1.28 10.62 1.20
CA ASN A 64 1.91 11.01 -0.06
C ASN A 64 1.29 10.22 -1.22
N GLY A 65 1.86 10.36 -2.42
CA GLY A 65 1.63 9.44 -3.52
C GLY A 65 2.49 8.18 -3.40
N ILE A 66 2.48 7.38 -4.44
CA ILE A 66 3.33 6.19 -4.55
C ILE A 66 4.36 6.48 -5.65
N TYR A 67 5.62 6.13 -5.42
CA TYR A 67 6.68 6.35 -6.41
C TYR A 67 6.31 5.75 -7.76
N ASP A 68 6.68 6.43 -8.83
CA ASP A 68 6.41 6.03 -10.22
C ASP A 68 7.52 5.14 -10.80
N PHE A 69 8.38 4.60 -9.97
CA PHE A 69 9.39 3.61 -10.34
C PHE A 69 9.22 2.37 -9.45
N PRO A 70 9.52 1.17 -9.98
CA PRO A 70 9.45 -0.05 -9.19
C PRO A 70 10.44 0.00 -8.02
N HIS A 71 9.95 -0.24 -6.82
CA HIS A 71 10.76 -0.24 -5.61
C HIS A 71 10.17 -1.22 -4.59
N TYR A 72 11.00 -1.65 -3.64
CA TYR A 72 10.54 -2.49 -2.54
C TYR A 72 11.30 -2.16 -1.26
N HIS A 73 10.70 -2.54 -0.14
CA HIS A 73 11.33 -2.43 1.19
C HIS A 73 11.74 -3.83 1.59
N SER A 74 13.05 -4.07 1.76
CA SER A 74 13.56 -5.44 1.88
C SER A 74 13.18 -6.13 3.19
N THR A 75 12.96 -5.36 4.25
CA THR A 75 12.71 -5.91 5.59
C THR A 75 11.47 -5.33 6.28
N SER A 76 10.66 -4.56 5.56
CA SER A 76 9.49 -3.90 6.13
C SER A 76 8.22 -4.28 5.36
N HIS A 77 7.22 -4.76 6.08
CA HIS A 77 5.86 -4.81 5.55
C HIS A 77 5.30 -3.40 5.54
N GLU A 78 4.34 -3.13 4.66
CA GLU A 78 3.72 -1.81 4.55
C GLU A 78 2.22 -1.97 4.36
N VAL A 79 1.44 -1.16 5.07
CA VAL A 79 0.01 -0.99 4.79
C VAL A 79 -0.19 0.34 4.10
N MET A 80 -1.06 0.35 3.09
CA MET A 80 -1.44 1.57 2.37
C MET A 80 -2.95 1.67 2.31
N GLY A 81 -3.48 2.82 2.71
CA GLY A 81 -4.90 3.15 2.63
C GLY A 81 -5.10 4.36 1.73
N ILE A 82 -6.11 4.33 0.89
CA ILE A 82 -6.33 5.38 -0.10
C ILE A 82 -7.35 6.38 0.44
N ALA A 83 -6.88 7.61 0.66
CA ALA A 83 -7.67 8.70 1.23
C ALA A 83 -8.42 9.50 0.17
N ALA A 84 -7.88 9.60 -1.04
CA ALA A 84 -8.47 10.38 -2.13
C ALA A 84 -7.97 9.88 -3.48
N GLY A 85 -8.77 10.05 -4.51
CA GLY A 85 -8.39 9.76 -5.88
C GLY A 85 -8.24 8.28 -6.19
N HIS A 86 -7.45 8.01 -7.23
CA HIS A 86 -7.21 6.65 -7.70
C HIS A 86 -5.85 6.56 -8.40
N ALA A 87 -5.32 5.33 -8.46
CA ALA A 87 -4.06 5.04 -9.15
C ALA A 87 -4.04 3.57 -9.60
N ASN A 88 -3.43 3.31 -10.74
CA ASN A 88 -3.10 1.94 -11.15
C ASN A 88 -1.72 1.62 -10.63
N VAL A 89 -1.63 0.67 -9.71
CA VAL A 89 -0.38 0.32 -9.03
C VAL A 89 0.02 -1.10 -9.39
N GLN A 90 1.25 -1.26 -9.86
CA GLN A 90 1.83 -2.55 -10.23
C GLN A 90 2.56 -3.14 -9.02
N PHE A 91 2.18 -4.34 -8.64
CA PHE A 91 2.83 -5.09 -7.57
C PHE A 91 3.56 -6.28 -8.14
N GLY A 92 4.78 -6.51 -7.69
CA GLY A 92 5.57 -7.66 -8.11
C GLY A 92 6.41 -7.46 -9.37
N GLY A 93 6.53 -6.23 -9.84
CA GLY A 93 7.23 -5.93 -11.08
C GLY A 93 6.38 -6.22 -12.32
N PRO A 94 7.00 -6.18 -13.52
CA PRO A 94 6.25 -6.33 -14.79
C PRO A 94 5.52 -7.67 -14.92
N HIS A 95 5.95 -8.69 -14.21
CA HIS A 95 5.33 -10.01 -14.22
C HIS A 95 4.32 -10.23 -13.11
N GLY A 96 4.04 -9.18 -12.34
CA GLY A 96 3.11 -9.22 -11.23
C GLY A 96 1.68 -8.85 -11.63
N VAL A 97 1.02 -8.11 -10.75
CA VAL A 97 -0.39 -7.73 -10.90
C VAL A 97 -0.54 -6.20 -10.83
N VAL A 98 -1.46 -5.67 -11.62
CA VAL A 98 -1.85 -4.25 -11.53
C VAL A 98 -3.21 -4.16 -10.84
N LEU A 99 -3.26 -3.39 -9.74
CA LEU A 99 -4.48 -3.17 -8.99
C LEU A 99 -4.93 -1.73 -9.14
N PRO A 100 -6.23 -1.51 -9.46
CA PRO A 100 -6.80 -0.15 -9.58
C PRO A 100 -7.20 0.37 -8.20
N LEU A 101 -6.25 0.90 -7.46
CA LEU A 101 -6.49 1.41 -6.11
C LEU A 101 -7.32 2.70 -6.18
N LYS A 102 -8.30 2.82 -5.30
CA LYS A 102 -9.16 4.00 -5.21
C LYS A 102 -9.49 4.32 -3.75
N LYS A 103 -10.02 5.50 -3.52
CA LYS A 103 -10.45 5.93 -2.18
C LYS A 103 -11.28 4.85 -1.49
N GLY A 104 -10.90 4.52 -0.27
CA GLY A 104 -11.56 3.48 0.53
C GLY A 104 -10.89 2.12 0.47
N ASP A 105 -9.92 1.92 -0.42
CA ASP A 105 -9.19 0.67 -0.53
C ASP A 105 -8.03 0.62 0.47
N VAL A 106 -7.66 -0.59 0.89
CA VAL A 106 -6.47 -0.85 1.70
C VAL A 106 -5.70 -2.00 1.06
N VAL A 107 -4.39 -1.89 1.01
CA VAL A 107 -3.52 -2.97 0.56
C VAL A 107 -2.39 -3.18 1.56
N ILE A 108 -2.08 -4.43 1.86
CA ILE A 108 -0.93 -4.79 2.69
C ILE A 108 0.12 -5.41 1.78
N VAL A 109 1.31 -4.80 1.78
CA VAL A 109 2.42 -5.17 0.91
C VAL A 109 3.48 -5.85 1.77
N PRO A 110 3.71 -7.17 1.58
CA PRO A 110 4.76 -7.86 2.33
C PRO A 110 6.16 -7.33 1.99
N ALA A 111 7.08 -7.46 2.94
CA ALA A 111 8.48 -7.13 2.70
C ALA A 111 9.01 -7.81 1.44
N GLY A 112 9.77 -7.09 0.65
CA GLY A 112 10.36 -7.58 -0.60
C GLY A 112 9.50 -7.39 -1.84
N VAL A 113 8.21 -7.11 -1.70
CA VAL A 113 7.31 -6.98 -2.85
C VAL A 113 7.48 -5.62 -3.52
N SER A 114 7.82 -5.65 -4.80
CA SER A 114 7.95 -4.45 -5.61
C SER A 114 6.59 -3.79 -5.83
N HIS A 115 6.56 -2.47 -5.81
CA HIS A 115 5.37 -1.70 -6.16
C HIS A 115 5.75 -0.41 -6.89
N CYS A 116 4.84 0.05 -7.75
CA CYS A 116 5.09 1.16 -8.66
C CYS A 116 3.74 1.74 -9.10
N SER A 117 3.58 3.06 -9.00
CA SER A 117 2.43 3.73 -9.59
C SER A 117 2.64 3.89 -11.08
N LEU A 118 1.75 3.31 -11.88
CA LEU A 118 1.79 3.46 -13.34
C LEU A 118 1.15 4.76 -13.79
N ASP A 119 0.10 5.18 -13.12
CA ASP A 119 -0.59 6.45 -13.30
C ASP A 119 -1.41 6.76 -12.05
N SER A 120 -1.78 8.02 -11.88
CA SER A 120 -2.62 8.42 -10.76
C SER A 120 -3.40 9.68 -11.09
N SER A 121 -4.56 9.84 -10.44
CA SER A 121 -5.29 11.10 -10.50
C SER A 121 -4.51 12.20 -9.76
N THR A 122 -4.80 13.46 -10.09
CA THR A 122 -4.08 14.59 -9.50
C THR A 122 -4.33 14.73 -8.00
N ASP A 123 -5.47 14.24 -7.52
CA ASP A 123 -5.85 14.29 -6.10
C ASP A 123 -5.46 13.01 -5.33
N PHE A 124 -4.76 12.08 -5.96
CA PHE A 124 -4.40 10.81 -5.31
C PHE A 124 -3.62 11.04 -4.02
N LEU A 125 -4.14 10.48 -2.92
CA LEU A 125 -3.49 10.54 -1.62
C LEU A 125 -3.52 9.16 -0.97
N CYS A 126 -2.33 8.66 -0.65
CA CYS A 126 -2.12 7.39 0.01
C CYS A 126 -1.59 7.64 1.42
N VAL A 127 -2.10 6.88 2.37
CA VAL A 127 -1.60 6.87 3.75
C VAL A 127 -0.88 5.54 3.95
N GLY A 128 0.40 5.60 4.33
CA GLY A 128 1.21 4.40 4.55
C GLY A 128 1.65 4.28 5.99
N ALA A 129 1.96 3.07 6.39
CA ALA A 129 2.52 2.78 7.71
C ALA A 129 3.19 1.40 7.71
N TYR A 130 3.92 1.12 8.78
CA TYR A 130 4.75 -0.08 8.93
C TYR A 130 4.47 -0.74 10.28
N PRO A 131 4.75 -2.04 10.43
CA PRO A 131 4.73 -2.68 11.75
C PRO A 131 5.71 -2.00 12.72
N PRO A 132 5.45 -2.04 14.02
CA PRO A 132 6.40 -1.50 15.01
C PRO A 132 7.79 -2.15 14.85
N GLY A 133 8.83 -1.32 14.84
CA GLY A 133 10.20 -1.77 14.63
C GLY A 133 10.63 -1.85 13.17
N GLN A 134 9.72 -1.61 12.23
CA GLN A 134 10.00 -1.64 10.79
C GLN A 134 9.90 -0.26 10.13
N GLU A 135 9.85 0.80 10.92
CA GLU A 135 9.67 2.17 10.41
C GLU A 135 10.89 2.71 9.67
N GLN A 136 12.08 2.15 9.93
CA GLN A 136 13.30 2.52 9.22
C GLN A 136 13.48 1.61 8.01
N TYR A 137 12.68 1.86 7.00
CA TYR A 137 12.67 1.06 5.78
C TYR A 137 13.76 1.53 4.80
N ASP A 138 14.23 0.59 3.97
CA ASP A 138 15.07 0.91 2.82
C ASP A 138 14.19 1.11 1.57
N ILE A 139 14.80 1.64 0.51
CA ILE A 139 14.15 1.75 -0.80
C ILE A 139 15.09 1.08 -1.80
N MET A 140 14.70 -0.11 -2.24
CA MET A 140 15.48 -0.93 -3.17
C MET A 140 14.84 -0.90 -4.55
N LYS A 141 15.64 -0.84 -5.60
CA LYS A 141 15.16 -0.68 -6.98
C LYS A 141 15.25 -1.93 -7.83
N GLY A 142 15.62 -3.05 -7.26
CA GLY A 142 15.79 -4.27 -8.02
C GLY A 142 17.18 -4.38 -8.65
N LEU A 143 17.47 -5.54 -9.23
CA LEU A 143 18.74 -5.80 -9.86
C LEU A 143 18.78 -5.19 -11.27
N PRO A 144 19.94 -4.71 -11.73
CA PRO A 144 20.07 -4.26 -13.12
C PRO A 144 19.83 -5.44 -14.07
N ALA A 145 19.23 -5.12 -15.20
CA ALA A 145 18.97 -6.11 -16.23
C ALA A 145 20.27 -6.64 -16.85
#